data_b702b0c1989a0d4a318bf7a14daad1ec
#
_entry.id   b702b0c1989a0d4a318bf7a14daad1ec
#
_cell.length_a   1.000
_cell.length_b   1.000
_cell.length_c   1.000
_cell.angle_alpha   90.00
_cell.angle_beta   90.00
_cell.angle_gamma   90.00
#
_symmetry.space_group_name_H-M   'P 1'
#
loop_
_entity.id
_entity.type
_entity.pdbx_description
1 polymer ?
#
loop_
_entity_poly.entity_id
_entity_poly.type
_entity_poly.pdbx_seq_one_letter_code
_entity_poly.pdbx_strand_id
1 'polypeptide(L)'
;MYYFDSAATAPPCGEAVAAAAEAINEFANPSSLHFAGRAARGIIESARESVARGLCCAPEEVIFTSGGSEGNCQCIFGAAKLHARAAKRIVTTDSEHPSVSEPLALLEKQGFEVVRIPTRGGRLDEAALAKAFSAPVAFASIMLANNETGAVYDIPLVRGYIEKSGCGALLHCDAVQGFLKTDARGIIRKNCDLASVSAHKVGGLKGVGAVYAKKGVRLPPFILGGGQERGLRSGTENTPGIAAFGAAVAAFTPEKAAYLSELNEYTRALLAERVPGIRFNLPEKRTGAVLSVSVPGAKSEVMLNALSMRGFCVSAGSACHSKKSVSETLRAFGLSGAELEGALRISFSPNNTKEECALLVEAMGEVCKRLIK
;
A
#
# COMPACT_ATOMS: atom_id res chain seq x y z
N MET A 1 -13.74 9.65 -19.45
CA MET A 1 -12.95 8.59 -18.82
C MET A 1 -13.36 8.53 -17.36
N TYR A 2 -13.76 7.34 -16.91
CA TYR A 2 -14.15 7.07 -15.52
C TYR A 2 -13.08 6.19 -14.87
N TYR A 3 -12.39 6.71 -13.84
CA TYR A 3 -11.19 6.08 -13.32
C TYR A 3 -11.46 5.41 -11.95
N PHE A 4 -11.49 4.09 -11.95
CA PHE A 4 -11.71 3.23 -10.78
C PHE A 4 -10.52 2.28 -10.52
N ASP A 5 -9.29 2.75 -10.79
CA ASP A 5 -8.06 1.99 -10.57
C ASP A 5 -7.07 2.71 -9.65
N SER A 6 -7.58 3.41 -8.64
CA SER A 6 -6.77 4.20 -7.69
C SER A 6 -5.85 3.35 -6.81
N ALA A 7 -6.11 2.04 -6.66
CA ALA A 7 -5.18 1.14 -6.00
C ALA A 7 -3.91 0.87 -6.82
N ALA A 8 -3.96 0.99 -8.17
CA ALA A 8 -2.76 0.97 -9.01
C ALA A 8 -2.01 2.31 -8.92
N THR A 9 -2.70 3.43 -9.09
CA THR A 9 -2.19 4.79 -8.86
C THR A 9 -3.37 5.75 -8.70
N ALA A 10 -3.39 6.57 -7.65
CA ALA A 10 -4.39 7.60 -7.50
C ALA A 10 -4.08 8.81 -8.41
N PRO A 11 -5.10 9.47 -8.98
CA PRO A 11 -4.91 10.76 -9.64
C PRO A 11 -4.28 11.76 -8.65
N PRO A 12 -3.29 12.58 -9.07
CA PRO A 12 -2.77 13.64 -8.23
C PRO A 12 -3.87 14.62 -7.84
N CYS A 13 -3.94 15.01 -6.57
CA CYS A 13 -4.88 16.06 -6.14
C CYS A 13 -4.36 17.45 -6.58
N GLY A 14 -5.26 18.42 -6.65
CA GLY A 14 -4.92 19.78 -7.07
C GLY A 14 -3.84 20.43 -6.21
N GLU A 15 -3.92 20.21 -4.91
CA GLU A 15 -2.95 20.70 -3.93
C GLU A 15 -1.54 20.13 -4.17
N ALA A 16 -1.45 18.84 -4.52
CA ALA A 16 -0.17 18.20 -4.84
C ALA A 16 0.44 18.75 -6.15
N VAL A 17 -0.40 18.98 -7.17
CA VAL A 17 0.04 19.57 -8.44
C VAL A 17 0.54 21.00 -8.24
N ALA A 18 -0.21 21.82 -7.49
CA ALA A 18 0.18 23.21 -7.17
C ALA A 18 1.50 23.25 -6.38
N ALA A 19 1.63 22.46 -5.32
CA ALA A 19 2.86 22.41 -4.52
C ALA A 19 4.08 21.95 -5.33
N ALA A 20 3.90 21.00 -6.25
CA ALA A 20 4.99 20.60 -7.15
C ALA A 20 5.39 21.72 -8.09
N ALA A 21 4.42 22.43 -8.69
CA ALA A 21 4.68 23.54 -9.62
C ALA A 21 5.42 24.70 -8.93
N GLU A 22 5.05 25.03 -7.70
CA GLU A 22 5.75 26.04 -6.91
C GLU A 22 7.18 25.60 -6.57
N ALA A 23 7.36 24.35 -6.11
CA ALA A 23 8.65 23.81 -5.73
C ALA A 23 9.64 23.65 -6.90
N ILE A 24 9.17 23.55 -8.15
CA ILE A 24 10.03 23.55 -9.34
C ILE A 24 10.80 24.90 -9.47
N ASN A 25 10.20 26.02 -9.06
CA ASN A 25 10.85 27.33 -9.11
C ASN A 25 11.95 27.46 -8.05
N GLU A 26 11.90 26.68 -6.97
CA GLU A 26 12.93 26.59 -5.93
C GLU A 26 14.00 25.54 -6.29
N PHE A 27 14.65 25.73 -7.44
CA PHE A 27 15.53 24.76 -8.09
C PHE A 27 16.85 24.47 -7.36
N ALA A 28 17.16 25.21 -6.31
CA ALA A 28 18.44 25.09 -5.62
C ALA A 28 18.58 23.74 -4.89
N ASN A 29 19.83 23.28 -4.78
CA ASN A 29 20.13 22.06 -4.03
C ASN A 29 19.84 22.27 -2.53
N PRO A 30 18.98 21.45 -1.90
CA PRO A 30 18.64 21.58 -0.48
C PRO A 30 19.83 21.42 0.49
N SER A 31 20.96 20.86 0.02
CA SER A 31 22.18 20.73 0.80
C SER A 31 23.06 21.99 0.77
N SER A 32 22.75 22.98 -0.09
CA SER A 32 23.52 24.22 -0.19
C SER A 32 23.25 25.15 0.99
N LEU A 33 24.33 25.83 1.49
CA LEU A 33 24.24 26.71 2.66
C LEU A 33 23.72 28.11 2.36
N HIS A 34 23.65 28.51 1.10
CA HIS A 34 23.11 29.80 0.69
C HIS A 34 21.59 29.89 0.82
N PHE A 35 21.02 31.08 0.72
CA PHE A 35 19.60 31.35 0.97
C PHE A 35 18.64 30.45 0.11
N ALA A 36 18.95 30.29 -1.19
CA ALA A 36 18.13 29.47 -2.08
C ALA A 36 18.14 27.99 -1.69
N GLY A 37 19.28 27.42 -1.26
CA GLY A 37 19.33 26.04 -0.74
C GLY A 37 18.53 25.88 0.55
N ARG A 38 18.57 26.91 1.44
CA ARG A 38 17.74 26.88 2.65
C ARG A 38 16.24 26.98 2.35
N ALA A 39 15.83 27.73 1.31
CA ALA A 39 14.44 27.78 0.85
C ALA A 39 13.98 26.39 0.38
N ALA A 40 14.74 25.73 -0.50
CA ALA A 40 14.45 24.36 -0.96
C ALA A 40 14.42 23.35 0.20
N ARG A 41 15.32 23.47 1.18
CA ARG A 41 15.31 22.66 2.41
C ARG A 41 14.04 22.90 3.23
N GLY A 42 13.58 24.13 3.35
CA GLY A 42 12.35 24.48 4.06
C GLY A 42 11.12 23.78 3.49
N ILE A 43 11.04 23.66 2.16
CA ILE A 43 9.96 22.91 1.48
C ILE A 43 9.97 21.42 1.89
N ILE A 44 11.16 20.79 1.89
CA ILE A 44 11.31 19.40 2.28
C ILE A 44 10.88 19.17 3.73
N GLU A 45 11.33 20.03 4.65
CA GLU A 45 11.00 19.88 6.08
C GLU A 45 9.50 20.11 6.35
N SER A 46 8.86 21.08 5.69
CA SER A 46 7.40 21.30 5.78
C SER A 46 6.62 20.08 5.28
N ALA A 47 7.05 19.49 4.16
CA ALA A 47 6.45 18.25 3.66
C ALA A 47 6.67 17.06 4.62
N ARG A 48 7.87 16.97 5.24
CA ARG A 48 8.20 15.96 6.25
C ARG A 48 7.27 16.04 7.46
N GLU A 49 7.02 17.26 7.96
CA GLU A 49 6.04 17.46 9.03
C GLU A 49 4.64 17.00 8.66
N SER A 50 4.22 17.25 7.41
CA SER A 50 2.90 16.81 6.94
C SER A 50 2.80 15.29 6.89
N VAL A 51 3.82 14.61 6.35
CA VAL A 51 3.87 13.14 6.30
C VAL A 51 3.94 12.56 7.72
N ALA A 52 4.72 13.16 8.61
CA ALA A 52 4.81 12.74 10.02
C ALA A 52 3.47 12.86 10.74
N ARG A 53 2.71 13.96 10.53
CA ARG A 53 1.34 14.07 11.05
C ARG A 53 0.42 12.97 10.53
N GLY A 54 0.51 12.63 9.24
CA GLY A 54 -0.26 11.52 8.65
C GLY A 54 0.08 10.16 9.26
N LEU A 55 1.33 9.94 9.64
CA LEU A 55 1.84 8.74 10.31
C LEU A 55 1.69 8.76 11.83
N CYS A 56 1.28 9.90 12.42
CA CYS A 56 1.24 10.15 13.85
C CYS A 56 2.61 9.98 14.53
N CYS A 57 3.69 10.38 13.87
CA CYS A 57 5.07 10.24 14.35
C CYS A 57 5.80 11.59 14.37
N ALA A 58 7.05 11.60 14.84
CA ALA A 58 7.89 12.79 14.79
C ALA A 58 8.55 12.95 13.40
N PRO A 59 8.81 14.20 12.93
CA PRO A 59 9.42 14.44 11.63
C PRO A 59 10.77 13.72 11.43
N GLU A 60 11.56 13.60 12.46
CA GLU A 60 12.84 12.88 12.45
C GLU A 60 12.71 11.36 12.27
N GLU A 61 11.50 10.79 12.41
CA GLU A 61 11.20 9.38 12.15
C GLU A 61 10.80 9.14 10.68
N VAL A 62 10.70 10.17 9.85
CA VAL A 62 10.35 10.07 8.41
C VAL A 62 11.61 10.19 7.55
N ILE A 63 11.78 9.28 6.61
CA ILE A 63 12.86 9.23 5.62
C ILE A 63 12.23 9.19 4.24
N PHE A 64 12.51 10.16 3.37
CA PHE A 64 12.00 10.14 2.00
C PHE A 64 12.72 9.13 1.13
N THR A 65 11.94 8.47 0.25
CA THR A 65 12.39 7.46 -0.71
C THR A 65 11.77 7.74 -2.08
N SER A 66 12.11 6.95 -3.09
CA SER A 66 11.48 7.06 -4.42
C SER A 66 10.10 6.40 -4.51
N GLY A 67 9.64 5.72 -3.46
CA GLY A 67 8.34 5.05 -3.44
C GLY A 67 8.27 3.91 -2.44
N GLY A 68 7.12 3.24 -2.37
CA GLY A 68 6.89 2.12 -1.46
C GLY A 68 7.85 0.95 -1.67
N SER A 69 8.20 0.64 -2.93
CA SER A 69 9.11 -0.49 -3.22
C SER A 69 10.52 -0.26 -2.68
N GLU A 70 11.08 0.96 -2.83
CA GLU A 70 12.37 1.31 -2.20
C GLU A 70 12.24 1.24 -0.68
N GLY A 71 11.15 1.80 -0.11
CA GLY A 71 10.91 1.78 1.33
C GLY A 71 10.84 0.35 1.88
N ASN A 72 10.08 -0.54 1.24
CA ASN A 72 9.97 -1.95 1.64
C ASN A 72 11.33 -2.66 1.58
N CYS A 73 12.08 -2.47 0.48
CA CYS A 73 13.43 -3.05 0.36
C CYS A 73 14.37 -2.54 1.45
N GLN A 74 14.38 -1.23 1.73
CA GLN A 74 15.20 -0.63 2.78
C GLN A 74 14.87 -1.20 4.15
N CYS A 75 13.59 -1.34 4.49
CA CYS A 75 13.13 -1.90 5.75
C CYS A 75 13.51 -3.38 5.88
N ILE A 76 13.22 -4.20 4.86
CA ILE A 76 13.43 -5.64 4.88
C ILE A 76 14.92 -5.98 4.95
N PHE A 77 15.74 -5.45 4.05
CA PHE A 77 17.17 -5.71 4.05
C PHE A 77 17.87 -5.10 5.27
N GLY A 78 17.39 -3.92 5.71
CA GLY A 78 17.88 -3.28 6.93
C GLY A 78 17.61 -4.11 8.17
N ALA A 79 16.37 -4.57 8.36
CA ALA A 79 16.00 -5.43 9.49
C ALA A 79 16.74 -6.78 9.46
N ALA A 80 16.84 -7.41 8.28
CA ALA A 80 17.60 -8.64 8.11
C ALA A 80 19.06 -8.47 8.53
N LYS A 81 19.72 -7.39 8.11
CA LYS A 81 21.12 -7.08 8.47
C LYS A 81 21.30 -6.85 9.98
N LEU A 82 20.36 -6.16 10.62
CA LEU A 82 20.39 -5.87 12.05
C LEU A 82 20.28 -7.13 12.90
N HIS A 83 19.42 -8.06 12.50
CA HIS A 83 19.06 -9.24 13.32
C HIS A 83 19.65 -10.56 12.85
N ALA A 84 20.42 -10.59 11.75
CA ALA A 84 20.98 -11.81 11.14
C ALA A 84 21.80 -12.72 12.09
N ARG A 85 22.38 -12.13 13.15
CA ARG A 85 23.15 -12.87 14.17
C ARG A 85 22.26 -13.43 15.28
N ALA A 86 21.12 -12.80 15.56
CA ALA A 86 20.22 -13.18 16.65
C ALA A 86 19.23 -14.27 16.21
N ALA A 87 18.68 -14.13 15.00
CA ALA A 87 17.71 -15.07 14.45
C ALA A 87 17.75 -15.06 12.91
N LYS A 88 17.27 -16.15 12.31
CA LYS A 88 17.16 -16.30 10.85
C LYS A 88 15.72 -16.43 10.36
N ARG A 89 14.75 -16.54 11.27
CA ARG A 89 13.34 -16.63 10.91
C ARG A 89 12.75 -15.24 10.66
N ILE A 90 12.01 -15.13 9.58
CA ILE A 90 11.22 -13.95 9.18
C ILE A 90 9.76 -14.37 9.09
N VAL A 91 8.86 -13.58 9.65
CA VAL A 91 7.42 -13.80 9.57
C VAL A 91 6.80 -12.79 8.61
N THR A 92 5.99 -13.27 7.67
CA THR A 92 5.29 -12.44 6.69
C THR A 92 3.93 -13.06 6.36
N THR A 93 3.15 -12.49 5.43
CA THR A 93 1.92 -13.11 4.94
C THR A 93 2.13 -13.76 3.57
N ASP A 94 1.17 -14.60 3.16
CA ASP A 94 1.11 -15.20 1.82
C ASP A 94 0.47 -14.28 0.77
N SER A 95 0.07 -13.06 1.16
CA SER A 95 -0.62 -12.08 0.31
C SER A 95 0.10 -10.74 0.17
N GLU A 96 1.39 -10.70 0.49
CA GLU A 96 2.20 -9.49 0.39
C GLU A 96 2.38 -9.01 -1.06
N HIS A 97 2.60 -7.70 -1.20
CA HIS A 97 2.98 -7.12 -2.49
C HIS A 97 4.35 -7.64 -2.96
N PRO A 98 4.62 -7.75 -4.28
CA PRO A 98 5.93 -8.19 -4.81
C PRO A 98 7.13 -7.42 -4.26
N SER A 99 7.00 -6.14 -3.90
CA SER A 99 8.07 -5.36 -3.26
C SER A 99 8.43 -5.84 -1.84
N VAL A 100 7.65 -6.75 -1.26
CA VAL A 100 7.92 -7.45 0.00
C VAL A 100 8.31 -8.91 -0.28
N SER A 101 7.51 -9.62 -1.07
CA SER A 101 7.73 -11.06 -1.30
C SER A 101 9.01 -11.36 -2.07
N GLU A 102 9.42 -10.53 -3.05
CA GLU A 102 10.65 -10.76 -3.82
C GLU A 102 11.93 -10.51 -2.98
N PRO A 103 12.05 -9.40 -2.20
CA PRO A 103 13.15 -9.27 -1.25
C PRO A 103 13.24 -10.42 -0.25
N LEU A 104 12.11 -10.91 0.26
CA LEU A 104 12.07 -12.06 1.16
C LEU A 104 12.51 -13.34 0.47
N ALA A 105 12.11 -13.59 -0.78
CA ALA A 105 12.58 -14.73 -1.56
C ALA A 105 14.10 -14.66 -1.81
N LEU A 106 14.67 -13.47 -1.94
CA LEU A 106 16.13 -13.30 -2.00
C LEU A 106 16.80 -13.66 -0.67
N LEU A 107 16.23 -13.25 0.46
CA LEU A 107 16.73 -13.60 1.80
C LEU A 107 16.63 -15.10 2.09
N GLU A 108 15.60 -15.80 1.59
CA GLU A 108 15.51 -17.28 1.65
C GLU A 108 16.72 -17.93 0.99
N LYS A 109 17.13 -17.46 -0.20
CA LYS A 109 18.34 -17.94 -0.90
C LYS A 109 19.62 -17.65 -0.12
N GLN A 110 19.60 -16.67 0.81
CA GLN A 110 20.71 -16.32 1.70
C GLN A 110 20.65 -17.04 3.06
N GLY A 111 19.76 -18.03 3.20
CA GLY A 111 19.65 -18.89 4.38
C GLY A 111 18.77 -18.34 5.50
N PHE A 112 17.87 -17.42 5.20
CA PHE A 112 16.77 -17.07 6.12
C PHE A 112 15.61 -18.04 5.95
N GLU A 113 14.89 -18.30 7.04
CA GLU A 113 13.63 -19.06 7.05
C GLU A 113 12.46 -18.07 6.95
N VAL A 114 11.74 -18.03 5.84
CA VAL A 114 10.57 -17.16 5.66
C VAL A 114 9.28 -17.92 5.91
N VAL A 115 8.62 -17.64 7.02
CA VAL A 115 7.33 -18.21 7.40
C VAL A 115 6.22 -17.32 6.90
N ARG A 116 5.40 -17.83 5.98
CA ARG A 116 4.25 -17.12 5.40
C ARG A 116 2.99 -17.51 6.14
N ILE A 117 2.35 -16.54 6.79
CA ILE A 117 1.09 -16.71 7.52
C ILE A 117 -0.07 -16.72 6.52
N PRO A 118 -0.93 -17.74 6.53
CA PRO A 118 -2.11 -17.78 5.67
C PRO A 118 -3.06 -16.62 5.95
N THR A 119 -3.67 -16.08 4.87
CA THR A 119 -4.57 -14.91 4.93
C THR A 119 -5.96 -15.18 4.38
N ARG A 120 -6.46 -16.41 4.55
CA ARG A 120 -7.75 -16.83 4.02
C ARG A 120 -8.91 -15.95 4.52
N GLY A 121 -9.76 -15.49 3.60
CA GLY A 121 -10.85 -14.57 3.92
C GLY A 121 -10.39 -13.19 4.39
N GLY A 122 -9.10 -12.83 4.18
CA GLY A 122 -8.51 -11.58 4.60
C GLY A 122 -8.16 -11.51 6.10
N ARG A 123 -8.00 -12.67 6.76
CA ARG A 123 -7.63 -12.77 8.19
C ARG A 123 -6.28 -13.46 8.32
N LEU A 124 -5.50 -13.03 9.29
CA LEU A 124 -4.28 -13.73 9.69
C LEU A 124 -4.64 -15.04 10.43
N ASP A 125 -4.01 -16.15 10.05
CA ASP A 125 -4.15 -17.42 10.77
C ASP A 125 -3.41 -17.35 12.11
N GLU A 126 -4.18 -17.27 13.21
CA GLU A 126 -3.63 -17.13 14.56
C GLU A 126 -2.85 -18.36 15.02
N ALA A 127 -3.23 -19.57 14.59
CA ALA A 127 -2.49 -20.78 14.93
C ALA A 127 -1.13 -20.80 14.23
N ALA A 128 -1.09 -20.37 12.97
CA ALA A 128 0.16 -20.20 12.23
C ALA A 128 1.04 -19.10 12.85
N LEU A 129 0.45 -17.96 13.27
CA LEU A 129 1.18 -16.92 14.01
C LEU A 129 1.79 -17.46 15.31
N ALA A 130 1.00 -18.14 16.15
CA ALA A 130 1.48 -18.73 17.40
C ALA A 130 2.66 -19.69 17.15
N LYS A 131 2.56 -20.53 16.13
CA LYS A 131 3.63 -21.45 15.71
C LYS A 131 4.86 -20.69 15.19
N ALA A 132 4.67 -19.64 14.39
CA ALA A 132 5.78 -18.85 13.85
C ALA A 132 6.62 -18.18 14.95
N PHE A 133 5.95 -17.64 15.97
CA PHE A 133 6.58 -16.98 17.12
C PHE A 133 6.97 -17.91 18.28
N SER A 134 6.83 -19.24 18.13
CA SER A 134 7.34 -20.22 19.11
C SER A 134 8.86 -20.40 19.07
N ALA A 135 9.55 -19.81 18.11
CA ALA A 135 11.01 -19.81 17.99
C ALA A 135 11.50 -18.37 17.72
N PRO A 136 12.80 -18.09 17.89
CA PRO A 136 13.36 -16.76 17.67
C PRO A 136 13.09 -16.22 16.26
N VAL A 137 12.52 -15.02 16.17
CA VAL A 137 12.20 -14.31 14.94
C VAL A 137 13.09 -13.08 14.80
N ALA A 138 13.71 -12.88 13.64
CA ALA A 138 14.53 -11.71 13.34
C ALA A 138 13.67 -10.46 13.18
N PHE A 139 12.66 -10.54 12.31
CA PHE A 139 11.67 -9.50 12.12
C PHE A 139 10.39 -10.08 11.51
N ALA A 140 9.31 -9.31 11.60
CA ALA A 140 8.07 -9.57 10.87
C ALA A 140 7.82 -8.44 9.86
N SER A 141 7.24 -8.78 8.70
CA SER A 141 6.83 -7.81 7.68
C SER A 141 5.42 -8.14 7.24
N ILE A 142 4.47 -7.29 7.59
CA ILE A 142 3.03 -7.51 7.37
C ILE A 142 2.43 -6.26 6.73
N MET A 143 1.71 -6.41 5.62
CA MET A 143 1.01 -5.26 5.03
C MET A 143 -0.17 -4.82 5.90
N LEU A 144 -0.46 -3.51 5.91
CA LEU A 144 -1.61 -2.95 6.63
C LEU A 144 -2.92 -3.25 5.89
N ALA A 145 -2.92 -3.01 4.57
CA ALA A 145 -4.10 -3.23 3.75
C ALA A 145 -3.72 -3.86 2.41
N ASN A 146 -4.48 -4.87 2.00
CA ASN A 146 -4.20 -5.57 0.77
C ASN A 146 -4.72 -4.79 -0.45
N ASN A 147 -3.90 -4.69 -1.48
CA ASN A 147 -4.18 -3.91 -2.69
C ASN A 147 -5.17 -4.56 -3.65
N GLU A 148 -5.49 -5.84 -3.49
CA GLU A 148 -6.40 -6.59 -4.38
C GLU A 148 -7.76 -6.86 -3.72
N THR A 149 -7.76 -7.28 -2.46
CA THR A 149 -8.98 -7.63 -1.73
C THR A 149 -9.51 -6.51 -0.83
N GLY A 150 -8.65 -5.53 -0.52
CA GLY A 150 -8.98 -4.49 0.46
C GLY A 150 -8.93 -4.96 1.92
N ALA A 151 -8.47 -6.20 2.19
CA ALA A 151 -8.34 -6.71 3.56
C ALA A 151 -7.43 -5.82 4.41
N VAL A 152 -7.84 -5.52 5.63
CA VAL A 152 -7.03 -4.81 6.63
C VAL A 152 -6.58 -5.80 7.70
N TYR A 153 -5.27 -6.01 7.78
CA TYR A 153 -4.69 -6.97 8.72
C TYR A 153 -4.48 -6.40 10.11
N ASP A 154 -4.54 -7.29 11.10
CA ASP A 154 -4.45 -6.94 12.52
C ASP A 154 -2.98 -6.78 12.96
N ILE A 155 -2.41 -5.60 12.72
CA ILE A 155 -1.02 -5.27 13.10
C ILE A 155 -0.82 -5.34 14.63
N PRO A 156 -1.75 -4.84 15.48
CA PRO A 156 -1.69 -5.03 16.93
C PRO A 156 -1.58 -6.50 17.35
N LEU A 157 -2.31 -7.40 16.71
CA LEU A 157 -2.22 -8.84 16.98
C LEU A 157 -0.79 -9.37 16.79
N VAL A 158 -0.16 -9.01 15.66
CA VAL A 158 1.24 -9.42 15.38
C VAL A 158 2.21 -8.85 16.41
N ARG A 159 2.04 -7.57 16.79
CA ARG A 159 2.82 -6.95 17.87
C ARG A 159 2.67 -7.71 19.19
N GLY A 160 1.45 -8.13 19.54
CA GLY A 160 1.19 -8.93 20.73
C GLY A 160 1.95 -10.27 20.74
N TYR A 161 2.04 -10.95 19.59
CA TYR A 161 2.85 -12.18 19.47
C TYR A 161 4.35 -11.89 19.63
N ILE A 162 4.88 -10.81 19.05
CA ILE A 162 6.30 -10.40 19.23
C ILE A 162 6.59 -10.15 20.71
N GLU A 163 5.75 -9.40 21.41
CA GLU A 163 5.92 -9.08 22.84
C GLU A 163 5.83 -10.33 23.71
N LYS A 164 4.84 -11.19 23.46
CA LYS A 164 4.64 -12.43 24.21
C LYS A 164 5.82 -13.42 24.04
N SER A 165 6.39 -13.47 22.84
CA SER A 165 7.55 -14.34 22.58
C SER A 165 8.85 -13.85 23.20
N GLY A 166 8.96 -12.57 23.55
CA GLY A 166 10.18 -11.94 24.04
C GLY A 166 11.35 -11.91 23.05
N CYS A 167 11.10 -12.21 21.77
CA CYS A 167 12.17 -12.34 20.77
C CYS A 167 12.81 -11.01 20.34
N GLY A 168 12.21 -9.86 20.68
CA GLY A 168 12.69 -8.53 20.30
C GLY A 168 12.69 -8.27 18.79
N ALA A 169 11.88 -9.01 18.02
CA ALA A 169 11.77 -8.86 16.58
C ALA A 169 11.24 -7.47 16.20
N LEU A 170 11.81 -6.88 15.15
CA LEU A 170 11.25 -5.67 14.56
C LEU A 170 9.95 -6.00 13.80
N LEU A 171 8.98 -5.07 13.84
CA LEU A 171 7.77 -5.14 13.03
C LEU A 171 7.82 -4.07 11.95
N HIS A 172 7.96 -4.50 10.70
CA HIS A 172 7.77 -3.69 9.50
C HIS A 172 6.33 -3.81 9.00
N CYS A 173 5.75 -2.69 8.58
CA CYS A 173 4.43 -2.62 7.99
C CYS A 173 4.49 -2.01 6.58
N ASP A 174 4.13 -2.77 5.54
CA ASP A 174 3.79 -2.15 4.26
C ASP A 174 2.44 -1.44 4.39
N ALA A 175 2.50 -0.12 4.60
CA ALA A 175 1.32 0.72 4.77
C ALA A 175 0.88 1.42 3.48
N VAL A 176 1.44 1.07 2.33
CA VAL A 176 1.23 1.75 1.04
C VAL A 176 -0.25 1.85 0.67
N GLN A 177 -1.04 0.83 0.89
CA GLN A 177 -2.48 0.86 0.61
C GLN A 177 -3.34 1.30 1.81
N GLY A 178 -2.83 1.15 3.03
CA GLY A 178 -3.57 1.49 4.25
C GLY A 178 -3.41 2.95 4.68
N PHE A 179 -2.28 3.59 4.34
CA PHE A 179 -1.96 4.96 4.75
C PHE A 179 -3.07 5.93 4.36
N LEU A 180 -3.63 6.65 5.34
CA LEU A 180 -4.75 7.60 5.25
C LEU A 180 -6.11 7.00 4.84
N LYS A 181 -6.17 5.79 4.28
CA LYS A 181 -7.39 5.17 3.72
C LYS A 181 -8.07 4.16 4.65
N THR A 182 -7.45 3.86 5.78
CA THR A 182 -8.02 2.99 6.80
C THR A 182 -8.21 3.77 8.09
N ASP A 183 -9.10 3.30 8.96
CA ASP A 183 -9.29 3.85 10.30
C ASP A 183 -8.14 3.47 11.26
N ALA A 184 -6.94 3.34 10.72
CA ALA A 184 -5.75 2.83 11.39
C ALA A 184 -4.82 3.95 11.89
N ARG A 185 -5.35 5.16 12.13
CA ARG A 185 -4.56 6.28 12.66
C ARG A 185 -3.87 5.89 13.97
N GLY A 186 -2.57 6.06 14.00
CA GLY A 186 -1.75 5.71 15.16
C GLY A 186 -1.44 4.21 15.32
N ILE A 187 -2.03 3.29 14.54
CA ILE A 187 -1.67 1.86 14.58
C ILE A 187 -0.19 1.68 14.27
N ILE A 188 0.31 2.33 13.20
CA ILE A 188 1.73 2.27 12.81
C ILE A 188 2.60 2.75 13.97
N ARG A 189 2.35 3.95 14.49
CA ARG A 189 3.16 4.56 15.56
C ARG A 189 3.19 3.72 16.84
N LYS A 190 2.08 3.08 17.19
CA LYS A 190 1.95 2.28 18.43
C LYS A 190 2.60 0.90 18.30
N ASN A 191 2.49 0.28 17.14
CA ASN A 191 2.78 -1.14 16.99
C ASN A 191 4.01 -1.44 16.11
N CYS A 192 4.35 -0.56 15.16
CA CYS A 192 5.42 -0.84 14.21
C CYS A 192 6.73 -0.18 14.62
N ASP A 193 7.82 -0.79 14.22
CA ASP A 193 9.17 -0.22 14.32
C ASP A 193 9.58 0.43 13.01
N LEU A 194 9.03 -0.07 11.89
CA LEU A 194 9.26 0.40 10.53
C LEU A 194 7.94 0.38 9.76
N ALA A 195 7.75 1.35 8.85
CA ALA A 195 6.66 1.26 7.88
C ALA A 195 7.03 1.96 6.57
N SER A 196 6.40 1.54 5.47
CA SER A 196 6.60 2.11 4.14
C SER A 196 5.30 2.70 3.61
N VAL A 197 5.37 3.91 3.01
CA VAL A 197 4.25 4.60 2.37
C VAL A 197 4.65 5.15 1.01
N SER A 198 3.66 5.42 0.14
CA SER A 198 3.90 5.93 -1.21
C SER A 198 2.95 7.05 -1.57
N ALA A 199 3.50 8.15 -2.09
CA ALA A 199 2.75 9.36 -2.40
C ALA A 199 1.62 9.13 -3.43
N HIS A 200 1.91 8.40 -4.51
CA HIS A 200 0.96 8.20 -5.60
C HIS A 200 -0.26 7.34 -5.23
N LYS A 201 -0.29 6.76 -4.04
CA LYS A 201 -1.47 6.02 -3.55
C LYS A 201 -2.45 6.92 -2.79
N VAL A 202 -2.03 8.14 -2.43
CA VAL A 202 -2.82 9.10 -1.65
C VAL A 202 -2.99 10.45 -2.36
N GLY A 203 -2.83 10.48 -3.69
CA GLY A 203 -3.00 11.68 -4.50
C GLY A 203 -1.76 12.55 -4.64
N GLY A 204 -0.58 12.06 -4.26
CA GLY A 204 0.70 12.68 -4.56
C GLY A 204 1.28 12.21 -5.90
N LEU A 205 2.51 12.65 -6.22
CA LEU A 205 3.20 12.28 -7.45
C LEU A 205 3.83 10.88 -7.34
N LYS A 206 4.05 10.24 -8.50
CA LYS A 206 4.90 9.03 -8.61
C LYS A 206 6.36 9.41 -8.37
N GLY A 207 7.18 8.43 -7.98
CA GLY A 207 8.61 8.64 -7.75
C GLY A 207 8.95 9.25 -6.39
N VAL A 208 8.01 9.23 -5.43
CA VAL A 208 8.19 9.64 -4.03
C VAL A 208 7.45 8.69 -3.10
N GLY A 209 8.09 8.37 -1.99
CA GLY A 209 7.52 7.68 -0.85
C GLY A 209 8.24 8.07 0.43
N ALA A 210 7.93 7.38 1.51
CA ALA A 210 8.65 7.54 2.76
C ALA A 210 8.69 6.24 3.57
N VAL A 211 9.73 6.13 4.39
CA VAL A 211 9.86 5.15 5.46
C VAL A 211 9.64 5.86 6.79
N TYR A 212 8.78 5.29 7.62
CA TYR A 212 8.77 5.53 9.06
C TYR A 212 9.81 4.61 9.70
N ALA A 213 10.73 5.18 10.45
CA ALA A 213 11.66 4.44 11.29
C ALA A 213 11.56 4.96 12.72
N LYS A 214 11.06 4.12 13.64
CA LYS A 214 10.84 4.46 15.04
C LYS A 214 12.16 4.93 15.68
N LYS A 215 12.12 6.00 16.46
CA LYS A 215 13.26 6.51 17.20
C LYS A 215 13.97 5.38 17.96
N GLY A 216 15.26 5.23 17.76
CA GLY A 216 16.08 4.16 18.33
C GLY A 216 16.31 2.97 17.40
N VAL A 217 15.54 2.79 16.34
CA VAL A 217 15.84 1.78 15.29
C VAL A 217 16.94 2.31 14.38
N ARG A 218 18.09 1.67 14.41
CA ARG A 218 19.28 2.07 13.62
C ARG A 218 19.29 1.38 12.26
N LEU A 219 18.37 1.78 11.36
CA LEU A 219 18.39 1.29 9.98
C LEU A 219 19.76 1.58 9.34
N PRO A 220 20.40 0.59 8.69
CA PRO A 220 21.58 0.86 7.89
C PRO A 220 21.20 1.66 6.63
N PRO A 221 22.12 2.48 6.10
CA PRO A 221 21.92 3.12 4.81
C PRO A 221 21.61 2.10 3.72
N PHE A 222 20.60 2.41 2.88
CA PHE A 222 20.23 1.57 1.73
C PHE A 222 20.89 2.08 0.44
N ILE A 223 20.80 3.39 0.18
CA ILE A 223 21.50 4.04 -0.91
C ILE A 223 22.64 4.86 -0.30
N LEU A 224 23.87 4.48 -0.63
CA LEU A 224 25.07 5.14 -0.15
C LEU A 224 25.43 6.34 -1.01
N GLY A 225 26.01 7.41 -0.42
CA GLY A 225 26.43 8.62 -1.16
C GLY A 225 26.62 9.83 -0.26
N GLY A 226 26.07 10.97 -0.67
CA GLY A 226 26.32 12.31 -0.09
C GLY A 226 25.66 12.62 1.25
N GLY A 227 25.08 11.65 1.95
CA GLY A 227 24.56 11.83 3.31
C GLY A 227 23.19 12.48 3.44
N GLN A 228 22.44 12.62 2.34
CA GLN A 228 21.07 13.11 2.37
C GLN A 228 20.18 12.20 3.24
N GLU A 229 19.01 12.70 3.63
CA GLU A 229 18.12 11.99 4.56
C GLU A 229 18.86 11.45 5.79
N ARG A 230 19.70 12.29 6.38
CA ARG A 230 20.51 11.98 7.58
C ARG A 230 21.44 10.78 7.38
N GLY A 231 21.92 10.56 6.17
CA GLY A 231 22.79 9.46 5.77
C GLY A 231 22.07 8.12 5.54
N LEU A 232 20.76 8.07 5.67
CA LEU A 232 19.98 6.84 5.53
C LEU A 232 19.55 6.56 4.09
N ARG A 233 19.45 7.62 3.27
CA ARG A 233 19.11 7.51 1.85
C ARG A 233 19.75 8.66 1.07
N SER A 234 20.87 8.41 0.45
CA SER A 234 21.62 9.42 -0.30
C SER A 234 21.05 9.68 -1.69
N GLY A 235 21.42 10.81 -2.27
CA GLY A 235 20.96 11.35 -3.54
C GLY A 235 20.18 12.63 -3.33
N THR A 236 20.39 13.63 -4.21
CA THR A 236 19.68 14.91 -4.14
C THR A 236 18.18 14.69 -4.06
N GLU A 237 17.56 15.32 -3.10
CA GLU A 237 16.16 15.12 -2.78
C GLU A 237 15.25 15.64 -3.91
N ASN A 238 14.21 14.90 -4.24
CA ASN A 238 13.17 15.29 -5.20
C ASN A 238 12.24 16.33 -4.58
N THR A 239 12.72 17.57 -4.46
CA THR A 239 11.98 18.67 -3.80
C THR A 239 10.55 18.82 -4.33
N PRO A 240 10.27 18.88 -5.66
CA PRO A 240 8.90 18.99 -6.16
C PRO A 240 8.02 17.80 -5.81
N GLY A 241 8.56 16.59 -5.92
CA GLY A 241 7.81 15.39 -5.58
C GLY A 241 7.51 15.28 -4.09
N ILE A 242 8.46 15.67 -3.23
CA ILE A 242 8.31 15.70 -1.77
C ILE A 242 7.29 16.75 -1.36
N ALA A 243 7.33 17.97 -1.95
CA ALA A 243 6.32 19.00 -1.75
C ALA A 243 4.90 18.50 -2.07
N ALA A 244 4.75 17.88 -3.26
CA ALA A 244 3.49 17.27 -3.67
C ALA A 244 3.00 16.19 -2.70
N PHE A 245 3.92 15.37 -2.15
CA PHE A 245 3.55 14.34 -1.18
C PHE A 245 3.04 14.98 0.12
N GLY A 246 3.74 15.99 0.66
CA GLY A 246 3.31 16.71 1.86
C GLY A 246 1.93 17.35 1.68
N ALA A 247 1.69 17.99 0.53
CA ALA A 247 0.42 18.62 0.19
C ALA A 247 -0.71 17.58 0.05
N ALA A 248 -0.45 16.44 -0.61
CA ALA A 248 -1.42 15.36 -0.75
C ALA A 248 -1.83 14.79 0.62
N VAL A 249 -0.87 14.59 1.53
CA VAL A 249 -1.14 14.10 2.89
C VAL A 249 -1.96 15.12 3.68
N ALA A 250 -1.65 16.40 3.59
CA ALA A 250 -2.40 17.47 4.27
C ALA A 250 -3.84 17.58 3.73
N ALA A 251 -4.03 17.38 2.43
CA ALA A 251 -5.33 17.44 1.77
C ALA A 251 -6.18 16.18 1.98
N PHE A 252 -5.61 15.06 2.42
CA PHE A 252 -6.35 13.82 2.63
C PHE A 252 -6.95 13.75 4.04
N THR A 253 -8.17 14.26 4.18
CA THR A 253 -8.88 14.35 5.46
C THR A 253 -9.59 13.04 5.84
N PRO A 254 -10.00 12.86 7.12
CA PRO A 254 -10.80 11.71 7.55
C PRO A 254 -12.12 11.58 6.79
N GLU A 255 -12.74 12.70 6.43
CA GLU A 255 -14.00 12.73 5.68
C GLU A 255 -13.79 12.14 4.27
N LYS A 256 -12.64 12.39 3.63
CA LYS A 256 -12.29 11.75 2.36
C LYS A 256 -12.14 10.23 2.52
N ALA A 257 -11.55 9.75 3.61
CA ALA A 257 -11.47 8.31 3.91
C ALA A 257 -12.85 7.69 4.14
N ALA A 258 -13.72 8.37 4.90
CA ALA A 258 -15.09 7.94 5.11
C ALA A 258 -15.89 7.91 3.81
N TYR A 259 -15.71 8.90 2.94
CA TYR A 259 -16.35 8.96 1.63
C TYR A 259 -15.95 7.79 0.71
N LEU A 260 -14.72 7.31 0.77
CA LEU A 260 -14.33 6.10 0.05
C LEU A 260 -15.16 4.88 0.50
N SER A 261 -15.45 4.76 1.77
CA SER A 261 -16.30 3.69 2.32
C SER A 261 -17.75 3.85 1.85
N GLU A 262 -18.26 5.07 1.79
CA GLU A 262 -19.60 5.36 1.28
C GLU A 262 -19.73 4.99 -0.22
N LEU A 263 -18.75 5.36 -1.07
CA LEU A 263 -18.70 4.98 -2.48
C LEU A 263 -18.64 3.47 -2.67
N ASN A 264 -17.84 2.77 -1.85
CA ASN A 264 -17.70 1.32 -1.89
C ASN A 264 -19.04 0.63 -1.58
N GLU A 265 -19.71 0.99 -0.48
CA GLU A 265 -20.99 0.42 -0.09
C GLU A 265 -22.09 0.74 -1.11
N TYR A 266 -22.13 1.97 -1.62
CA TYR A 266 -23.06 2.37 -2.67
C TYR A 266 -22.87 1.54 -3.95
N THR A 267 -21.63 1.41 -4.41
CA THR A 267 -21.31 0.62 -5.62
C THR A 267 -21.63 -0.86 -5.40
N ARG A 268 -21.32 -1.40 -4.23
CA ARG A 268 -21.60 -2.79 -3.87
C ARG A 268 -23.12 -3.08 -3.89
N ALA A 269 -23.92 -2.19 -3.32
CA ALA A 269 -25.39 -2.34 -3.31
C ALA A 269 -25.96 -2.34 -4.73
N LEU A 270 -25.53 -1.41 -5.58
CA LEU A 270 -25.98 -1.38 -6.99
C LEU A 270 -25.52 -2.61 -7.79
N LEU A 271 -24.29 -3.07 -7.57
CA LEU A 271 -23.77 -4.27 -8.23
C LEU A 271 -24.59 -5.52 -7.84
N ALA A 272 -24.96 -5.66 -6.57
CA ALA A 272 -25.79 -6.76 -6.08
C ALA A 272 -27.18 -6.77 -6.73
N GLU A 273 -27.75 -5.60 -6.99
CA GLU A 273 -29.05 -5.42 -7.63
C GLU A 273 -28.99 -5.68 -9.15
N ARG A 274 -27.95 -5.16 -9.84
CA ARG A 274 -27.95 -5.02 -11.30
C ARG A 274 -27.06 -5.98 -12.06
N VAL A 275 -26.16 -6.69 -11.38
CA VAL A 275 -25.24 -7.66 -12.01
C VAL A 275 -25.51 -9.07 -11.49
N PRO A 276 -26.35 -9.85 -12.18
CA PRO A 276 -26.69 -11.21 -11.75
C PRO A 276 -25.44 -12.09 -11.62
N GLY A 277 -25.38 -12.89 -10.56
CA GLY A 277 -24.30 -13.85 -10.33
C GLY A 277 -22.98 -13.23 -9.85
N ILE A 278 -22.91 -11.92 -9.65
CA ILE A 278 -21.73 -11.29 -9.06
C ILE A 278 -21.49 -11.80 -7.64
N ARG A 279 -20.24 -12.02 -7.31
CA ARG A 279 -19.79 -12.39 -5.97
C ARG A 279 -18.86 -11.32 -5.44
N PHE A 280 -18.98 -11.03 -4.15
CA PHE A 280 -18.15 -10.05 -3.46
C PHE A 280 -17.09 -10.76 -2.64
N ASN A 281 -15.83 -10.44 -2.88
CA ASN A 281 -14.69 -10.99 -2.16
C ASN A 281 -14.42 -10.07 -0.95
N LEU A 282 -15.28 -10.16 0.06
CA LEU A 282 -15.29 -9.21 1.18
C LEU A 282 -14.55 -9.74 2.41
N PRO A 283 -13.41 -9.11 2.78
CA PRO A 283 -12.81 -9.32 4.09
C PRO A 283 -13.70 -8.75 5.20
N GLU A 284 -13.59 -9.30 6.42
CA GLU A 284 -14.30 -8.76 7.58
C GLU A 284 -13.86 -7.34 7.92
N LYS A 285 -12.54 -7.12 8.06
CA LYS A 285 -11.94 -5.80 8.20
C LYS A 285 -11.42 -5.37 6.83
N ARG A 286 -11.92 -4.26 6.30
CA ARG A 286 -11.59 -3.80 4.95
C ARG A 286 -11.44 -2.29 4.85
N THR A 287 -10.63 -1.85 3.89
CA THR A 287 -10.58 -0.44 3.48
C THR A 287 -11.73 -0.12 2.54
N GLY A 288 -12.31 1.06 2.65
CA GLY A 288 -13.30 1.56 1.68
C GLY A 288 -12.71 1.85 0.29
N ALA A 289 -11.39 1.95 0.17
CA ALA A 289 -10.73 2.30 -1.08
C ALA A 289 -10.73 1.19 -2.14
N VAL A 290 -11.00 -0.08 -1.76
CA VAL A 290 -10.92 -1.25 -2.65
C VAL A 290 -12.17 -2.10 -2.51
N LEU A 291 -12.78 -2.44 -3.63
CA LEU A 291 -13.87 -3.41 -3.76
C LEU A 291 -13.41 -4.53 -4.71
N SER A 292 -13.27 -5.74 -4.19
CA SER A 292 -12.97 -6.93 -4.98
C SER A 292 -14.26 -7.69 -5.27
N VAL A 293 -14.47 -7.99 -6.54
CA VAL A 293 -15.65 -8.72 -7.02
C VAL A 293 -15.23 -9.84 -7.96
N SER A 294 -16.05 -10.87 -8.07
CA SER A 294 -15.90 -11.92 -9.07
C SER A 294 -17.17 -12.07 -9.87
N VAL A 295 -17.05 -12.23 -11.17
CA VAL A 295 -18.16 -12.53 -12.08
C VAL A 295 -17.91 -13.92 -12.67
N PRO A 296 -18.40 -15.00 -12.00
CA PRO A 296 -18.21 -16.37 -12.47
C PRO A 296 -18.79 -16.57 -13.88
N GLY A 297 -18.02 -17.20 -14.76
CA GLY A 297 -18.40 -17.40 -16.17
C GLY A 297 -17.93 -16.29 -17.12
N ALA A 298 -17.40 -15.17 -16.62
CA ALA A 298 -16.74 -14.16 -17.43
C ALA A 298 -15.24 -14.13 -17.11
N LYS A 299 -14.39 -14.07 -18.13
CA LYS A 299 -12.95 -13.87 -17.92
C LYS A 299 -12.66 -12.42 -17.61
N SER A 300 -11.91 -12.14 -16.54
CA SER A 300 -11.58 -10.81 -16.07
C SER A 300 -10.92 -9.92 -17.15
N GLU A 301 -10.03 -10.48 -17.97
CA GLU A 301 -9.38 -9.77 -19.09
C GLU A 301 -10.38 -9.30 -20.14
N VAL A 302 -11.38 -10.14 -20.46
CA VAL A 302 -12.42 -9.82 -21.44
C VAL A 302 -13.32 -8.71 -20.89
N MET A 303 -13.69 -8.81 -19.62
CA MET A 303 -14.49 -7.76 -18.95
C MET A 303 -13.73 -6.45 -18.88
N LEU A 304 -12.45 -6.49 -18.49
CA LEU A 304 -11.59 -5.30 -18.41
C LEU A 304 -11.51 -4.59 -19.77
N ASN A 305 -11.25 -5.32 -20.85
CA ASN A 305 -11.19 -4.76 -22.19
C ASN A 305 -12.55 -4.17 -22.62
N ALA A 306 -13.65 -4.87 -22.36
CA ALA A 306 -15.00 -4.39 -22.70
C ALA A 306 -15.40 -3.12 -21.92
N LEU A 307 -14.99 -3.00 -20.65
CA LEU A 307 -15.19 -1.80 -19.84
C LEU A 307 -14.28 -0.66 -20.30
N SER A 308 -13.01 -0.96 -20.60
CA SER A 308 -12.06 0.04 -21.10
C SER A 308 -12.53 0.68 -22.40
N MET A 309 -13.09 -0.11 -23.34
CA MET A 309 -13.69 0.41 -24.58
C MET A 309 -14.90 1.34 -24.33
N ARG A 310 -15.51 1.26 -23.16
CA ARG A 310 -16.59 2.17 -22.71
C ARG A 310 -16.07 3.34 -21.85
N GLY A 311 -14.76 3.49 -21.72
CA GLY A 311 -14.13 4.58 -20.98
C GLY A 311 -14.00 4.33 -19.47
N PHE A 312 -14.22 3.11 -18.97
CA PHE A 312 -14.04 2.76 -17.56
C PHE A 312 -12.70 2.05 -17.33
N CYS A 313 -11.91 2.57 -16.38
CA CYS A 313 -10.64 1.99 -15.96
C CYS A 313 -10.86 1.24 -14.64
N VAL A 314 -10.78 -0.09 -14.67
CA VAL A 314 -10.75 -1.00 -13.52
C VAL A 314 -9.55 -1.92 -13.65
N SER A 315 -9.22 -2.72 -12.63
CA SER A 315 -8.16 -3.73 -12.73
C SER A 315 -8.72 -5.15 -12.63
N ALA A 316 -8.06 -6.07 -13.32
CA ALA A 316 -8.14 -7.49 -12.99
C ALA A 316 -7.11 -7.80 -11.90
N GLY A 317 -7.40 -8.75 -10.99
CA GLY A 317 -6.43 -9.18 -10.00
C GLY A 317 -5.13 -9.62 -10.67
N SER A 318 -4.02 -8.94 -10.37
CA SER A 318 -2.62 -9.18 -10.77
C SER A 318 -2.28 -9.52 -12.24
N ALA A 319 -3.19 -9.35 -13.18
CA ALA A 319 -2.97 -9.72 -14.58
C ALA A 319 -2.00 -8.79 -15.36
N CYS A 320 -1.49 -7.71 -14.75
CA CYS A 320 -0.92 -6.63 -15.56
C CYS A 320 0.53 -6.78 -16.01
N HIS A 321 1.40 -7.62 -15.47
CA HIS A 321 2.82 -7.66 -15.95
C HIS A 321 3.62 -8.94 -15.65
N SER A 322 3.02 -10.02 -15.18
CA SER A 322 3.77 -11.27 -15.02
C SER A 322 3.20 -12.37 -15.93
N LYS A 323 4.07 -13.22 -16.44
CA LYS A 323 3.72 -14.47 -17.16
C LYS A 323 2.89 -15.47 -16.31
N LYS A 324 2.54 -15.09 -15.06
CA LYS A 324 1.67 -15.86 -14.15
C LYS A 324 0.23 -15.40 -14.37
N SER A 325 -0.57 -16.27 -14.96
CA SER A 325 -1.97 -16.01 -15.33
C SER A 325 -2.96 -15.84 -14.18
N VAL A 326 -2.54 -15.94 -12.91
CA VAL A 326 -3.43 -16.01 -11.74
C VAL A 326 -2.83 -15.31 -10.52
N SER A 327 -3.64 -14.50 -9.81
CA SER A 327 -3.25 -13.83 -8.56
C SER A 327 -2.99 -14.82 -7.43
N GLU A 328 -1.79 -14.82 -6.88
CA GLU A 328 -1.43 -15.55 -5.66
C GLU A 328 -2.19 -15.00 -4.45
N THR A 329 -2.38 -13.68 -4.38
CA THR A 329 -3.16 -13.00 -3.33
C THR A 329 -4.62 -13.47 -3.29
N LEU A 330 -5.29 -13.53 -4.44
CA LEU A 330 -6.67 -13.99 -4.51
C LEU A 330 -6.80 -15.48 -4.18
N ARG A 331 -5.79 -16.28 -4.52
CA ARG A 331 -5.72 -17.71 -4.07
C ARG A 331 -5.55 -17.80 -2.55
N ALA A 332 -4.63 -17.03 -1.97
CA ALA A 332 -4.41 -16.94 -0.52
C ALA A 332 -5.69 -16.53 0.21
N PHE A 333 -6.43 -15.58 -0.37
CA PHE A 333 -7.76 -15.18 0.12
C PHE A 333 -8.77 -16.33 0.10
N GLY A 334 -8.61 -17.31 -0.79
CA GLY A 334 -9.44 -18.52 -0.89
C GLY A 334 -10.31 -18.60 -2.14
N LEU A 335 -10.10 -17.73 -3.15
CA LEU A 335 -10.79 -17.83 -4.43
C LEU A 335 -10.25 -19.01 -5.26
N SER A 336 -11.11 -19.66 -6.02
CA SER A 336 -10.78 -20.79 -6.90
C SER A 336 -11.64 -20.81 -8.15
N GLY A 337 -11.18 -21.53 -9.18
CA GLY A 337 -11.94 -21.75 -10.42
C GLY A 337 -12.50 -20.47 -11.02
N ALA A 338 -13.79 -20.49 -11.36
CA ALA A 338 -14.47 -19.39 -12.04
C ALA A 338 -14.49 -18.07 -11.24
N GLU A 339 -14.41 -18.11 -9.91
CA GLU A 339 -14.33 -16.89 -9.11
C GLU A 339 -13.01 -16.18 -9.33
N LEU A 340 -11.92 -16.93 -9.38
CA LEU A 340 -10.58 -16.41 -9.60
C LEU A 340 -10.39 -15.89 -11.02
N GLU A 341 -10.95 -16.61 -12.02
CA GLU A 341 -10.88 -16.20 -13.43
C GLU A 341 -11.69 -14.93 -13.71
N GLY A 342 -12.82 -14.75 -13.02
CA GLY A 342 -13.72 -13.60 -13.17
C GLY A 342 -13.43 -12.44 -12.18
N ALA A 343 -12.30 -12.47 -11.46
CA ALA A 343 -12.03 -11.48 -10.42
C ALA A 343 -11.66 -10.11 -10.99
N LEU A 344 -12.34 -9.07 -10.51
CA LEU A 344 -12.07 -7.67 -10.82
C LEU A 344 -11.87 -6.87 -9.53
N ARG A 345 -11.02 -5.87 -9.62
CA ARG A 345 -10.83 -4.87 -8.58
C ARG A 345 -11.36 -3.52 -9.04
N ILE A 346 -12.26 -2.95 -8.28
CA ILE A 346 -12.72 -1.57 -8.38
C ILE A 346 -12.07 -0.80 -7.24
N SER A 347 -11.40 0.31 -7.52
CA SER A 347 -10.74 1.08 -6.47
C SER A 347 -11.00 2.57 -6.63
N PHE A 348 -11.41 3.18 -5.53
CA PHE A 348 -11.94 4.52 -5.47
C PHE A 348 -10.89 5.56 -5.11
N SER A 349 -11.11 6.78 -5.56
CA SER A 349 -10.47 8.00 -5.08
C SER A 349 -11.52 8.96 -4.52
N PRO A 350 -11.13 9.96 -3.71
CA PRO A 350 -12.06 11.00 -3.25
C PRO A 350 -12.69 11.83 -4.38
N ASN A 351 -12.17 11.71 -5.60
CA ASN A 351 -12.68 12.45 -6.77
C ASN A 351 -13.80 11.69 -7.51
N ASN A 352 -14.04 10.40 -7.20
CA ASN A 352 -15.15 9.68 -7.81
C ASN A 352 -16.48 10.15 -7.23
N THR A 353 -17.56 10.06 -8.04
CA THR A 353 -18.91 10.42 -7.62
C THR A 353 -19.83 9.20 -7.61
N LYS A 354 -20.97 9.28 -6.93
CA LYS A 354 -22.00 8.23 -6.94
C LYS A 354 -22.57 8.02 -8.34
N GLU A 355 -22.67 9.08 -9.15
CA GLU A 355 -23.13 9.03 -10.53
C GLU A 355 -22.14 8.22 -11.39
N GLU A 356 -20.83 8.44 -11.24
CA GLU A 356 -19.80 7.63 -11.91
C GLU A 356 -19.88 6.16 -11.50
N CYS A 357 -20.11 5.89 -10.22
CA CYS A 357 -20.32 4.54 -9.72
C CYS A 357 -21.54 3.86 -10.35
N ALA A 358 -22.66 4.58 -10.48
CA ALA A 358 -23.88 4.07 -11.12
C ALA A 358 -23.65 3.74 -12.61
N LEU A 359 -22.94 4.62 -13.33
CA LEU A 359 -22.55 4.39 -14.73
C LEU A 359 -21.63 3.17 -14.89
N LEU A 360 -20.67 2.98 -13.96
CA LEU A 360 -19.81 1.78 -13.97
C LEU A 360 -20.65 0.51 -13.79
N VAL A 361 -21.59 0.51 -12.85
CA VAL A 361 -22.46 -0.64 -12.58
C VAL A 361 -23.36 -0.97 -13.79
N GLU A 362 -23.90 0.05 -14.45
CA GLU A 362 -24.68 -0.12 -15.68
C GLU A 362 -23.83 -0.76 -16.79
N ALA A 363 -22.64 -0.21 -17.03
CA ALA A 363 -21.70 -0.77 -18.01
C ALA A 363 -21.30 -2.22 -17.69
N MET A 364 -21.05 -2.53 -16.41
CA MET A 364 -20.77 -3.92 -15.98
C MET A 364 -21.94 -4.84 -16.23
N GLY A 365 -23.18 -4.43 -15.91
CA GLY A 365 -24.38 -5.20 -16.17
C GLY A 365 -24.58 -5.52 -17.65
N GLU A 366 -24.36 -4.54 -18.54
CA GLU A 366 -24.42 -4.74 -20.00
C GLU A 366 -23.35 -5.70 -20.51
N VAL A 367 -22.10 -5.57 -20.00
CA VAL A 367 -21.00 -6.45 -20.38
C VAL A 367 -21.30 -7.88 -19.93
N CYS A 368 -21.76 -8.08 -18.69
CA CYS A 368 -22.12 -9.40 -18.17
C CYS A 368 -23.22 -10.07 -18.99
N LYS A 369 -24.30 -9.35 -19.35
CA LYS A 369 -25.38 -9.90 -20.21
C LYS A 369 -24.89 -10.40 -21.58
N ARG A 370 -23.78 -9.84 -22.09
CA ARG A 370 -23.20 -10.27 -23.39
C ARG A 370 -22.23 -11.44 -23.26
N LEU A 371 -21.53 -11.54 -22.12
CA LEU A 371 -20.50 -12.55 -21.91
C LEU A 371 -21.01 -13.84 -21.26
N ILE A 372 -22.05 -13.72 -20.42
CA ILE A 372 -22.65 -14.84 -19.71
C ILE A 372 -23.99 -15.13 -20.39
N LYS A 373 -24.01 -16.19 -21.23
CA LYS A 373 -25.22 -16.70 -21.86
C LYS A 373 -25.89 -17.75 -20.98
#